data_19bceb43ebf6f514c25884335483c0f2
#
_entry.id   19bceb43ebf6f514c25884335483c0f2
#
_cell.length_a   1.000
_cell.length_b   1.000
_cell.length_c   1.000
_cell.angle_alpha   90.00
_cell.angle_beta   90.00
_cell.angle_gamma   90.00
#
_symmetry.space_group_name_H-M   'P 1'
#
loop_
_entity.id
_entity.type
_entity.pdbx_description
1 polymer ?
#
loop_
_entity_poly.entity_id
_entity_poly.type
_entity_poly.pdbx_seq_one_letter_code
_entity_poly.pdbx_strand_id
1 'polypeptide(L)'
;MRLERLNYNKIKVFLTTDDLSERGLTKEDLWYNAPKVQQLFQDMMHEASVELGFEVDGKVSVEVFSLQAQGMVVIVTKSDEIEEEEEEFQDDFISMEVILDENEHILYEFSTLDDLILLAEKMISCHVTGGRLFSFENTFYLKFEEHELGKLDRETFYAILAEYGNPSTRTIYRIIEYGKELISEKAIGQLHFYFVEKKASH
;
A
#
# COMPACT_ATOMS: atom_id res chain seq x y z
N MET A 1 3.42 9.28 -10.18
CA MET A 1 4.03 8.14 -9.45
C MET A 1 4.59 8.65 -8.13
N ARG A 2 4.52 7.90 -7.04
CA ARG A 2 5.05 8.30 -5.72
C ARG A 2 6.07 7.25 -5.26
N LEU A 3 7.25 7.71 -4.87
CA LEU A 3 8.36 6.88 -4.41
C LEU A 3 8.56 7.05 -2.91
N GLU A 4 8.83 5.97 -2.20
CA GLU A 4 9.11 5.95 -0.78
C GLU A 4 10.27 4.99 -0.50
N ARG A 5 11.30 5.47 0.22
CA ARG A 5 12.40 4.61 0.65
C ARG A 5 12.05 3.96 1.98
N LEU A 6 11.90 2.64 2.01
CA LEU A 6 11.59 1.88 3.23
C LEU A 6 12.84 1.62 4.07
N ASN A 7 13.95 1.30 3.39
CA ASN A 7 15.25 1.15 4.00
C ASN A 7 16.36 1.29 2.94
N TYR A 8 17.60 0.92 3.29
CA TYR A 8 18.75 1.08 2.41
C TYR A 8 18.67 0.19 1.15
N ASN A 9 18.09 -1.01 1.25
CA ASN A 9 17.98 -1.96 0.14
C ASN A 9 16.55 -2.14 -0.39
N LYS A 10 15.56 -1.37 0.10
CA LYS A 10 14.14 -1.55 -0.23
C LYS A 10 13.43 -0.23 -0.47
N ILE A 11 12.74 -0.15 -1.60
CA ILE A 11 11.84 0.97 -1.94
C ILE A 11 10.43 0.49 -2.20
N LYS A 12 9.49 1.41 -2.06
CA LYS A 12 8.07 1.25 -2.37
C LYS A 12 7.69 2.29 -3.43
N VAL A 13 7.08 1.84 -4.50
CA VAL A 13 6.60 2.68 -5.59
C VAL A 13 5.08 2.56 -5.64
N PHE A 14 4.39 3.67 -5.52
CA PHE A 14 2.95 3.74 -5.72
C PHE A 14 2.64 4.26 -7.11
N LEU A 15 1.91 3.47 -7.90
CA LEU A 15 1.45 3.77 -9.24
C LEU A 15 -0.08 3.89 -9.23
N THR A 16 -0.59 5.06 -9.57
CA THR A 16 -2.03 5.25 -9.76
C THR A 16 -2.50 4.65 -11.10
N THR A 17 -3.81 4.50 -11.26
CA THR A 17 -4.39 4.12 -12.56
C THR A 17 -4.08 5.15 -13.64
N ASP A 18 -3.98 6.43 -13.28
CA ASP A 18 -3.62 7.50 -14.21
C ASP A 18 -2.16 7.38 -14.65
N ASP A 19 -1.23 7.11 -13.71
CA ASP A 19 0.19 6.86 -14.03
C ASP A 19 0.38 5.70 -15.03
N LEU A 20 -0.44 4.64 -14.90
CA LEU A 20 -0.42 3.52 -15.84
C LEU A 20 -0.99 3.93 -17.20
N SER A 21 -2.13 4.64 -17.20
CA SER A 21 -2.81 5.07 -18.41
C SER A 21 -1.97 6.06 -19.23
N GLU A 22 -1.27 6.99 -18.59
CA GLU A 22 -0.32 7.92 -19.24
C GLU A 22 0.82 7.19 -19.95
N ARG A 23 1.22 6.02 -19.43
CA ARG A 23 2.24 5.13 -20.04
C ARG A 23 1.64 4.12 -21.03
N GLY A 24 0.33 4.22 -21.31
CA GLY A 24 -0.39 3.31 -22.20
C GLY A 24 -0.46 1.88 -21.67
N LEU A 25 -0.54 1.75 -20.35
CA LEU A 25 -0.62 0.48 -19.62
C LEU A 25 -1.99 0.32 -18.99
N THR A 26 -2.50 -0.89 -19.01
CA THR A 26 -3.64 -1.34 -18.20
C THR A 26 -3.15 -2.30 -17.11
N LYS A 27 -3.99 -2.60 -16.12
CA LYS A 27 -3.65 -3.62 -15.12
C LYS A 27 -3.39 -4.98 -15.77
N GLU A 28 -4.13 -5.33 -16.82
CA GLU A 28 -4.00 -6.58 -17.56
C GLU A 28 -2.67 -6.65 -18.34
N ASP A 29 -2.19 -5.52 -18.88
CA ASP A 29 -0.90 -5.47 -19.59
C ASP A 29 0.27 -5.93 -18.72
N LEU A 30 0.19 -5.71 -17.42
CA LEU A 30 1.25 -6.10 -16.48
C LEU A 30 1.43 -7.61 -16.37
N TRP A 31 0.39 -8.37 -16.72
CA TRP A 31 0.42 -9.84 -16.69
C TRP A 31 0.80 -10.47 -18.01
N TYR A 32 0.54 -9.77 -19.11
CA TYR A 32 0.64 -10.36 -20.45
C TYR A 32 1.62 -9.65 -21.38
N ASN A 33 2.12 -8.45 -21.02
CA ASN A 33 2.94 -7.64 -21.91
C ASN A 33 4.32 -7.34 -21.30
N ALA A 34 5.17 -8.38 -21.30
CA ALA A 34 6.53 -8.29 -20.73
C ALA A 34 7.37 -7.08 -21.22
N PRO A 35 7.38 -6.68 -22.53
CA PRO A 35 8.14 -5.53 -22.97
C PRO A 35 7.70 -4.22 -22.35
N LYS A 36 6.38 -4.00 -22.22
CA LYS A 36 5.86 -2.78 -21.58
C LYS A 36 6.13 -2.75 -20.08
N VAL A 37 6.05 -3.91 -19.42
CA VAL A 37 6.37 -4.05 -18.00
C VAL A 37 7.85 -3.76 -17.74
N GLN A 38 8.73 -4.26 -18.61
CA GLN A 38 10.16 -4.00 -18.52
C GLN A 38 10.46 -2.50 -18.65
N GLN A 39 9.80 -1.82 -19.59
CA GLN A 39 9.96 -0.37 -19.75
C GLN A 39 9.45 0.41 -18.53
N LEU A 40 8.27 0.05 -18.01
CA LEU A 40 7.73 0.64 -16.76
C LEU A 40 8.72 0.45 -15.60
N PHE A 41 9.30 -0.74 -15.46
CA PHE A 41 10.28 -1.02 -14.42
C PHE A 41 11.56 -0.18 -14.58
N GLN A 42 12.07 -0.03 -15.80
CA GLN A 42 13.23 0.82 -16.08
C GLN A 42 12.94 2.30 -15.72
N ASP A 43 11.77 2.81 -16.08
CA ASP A 43 11.36 4.18 -15.75
C ASP A 43 11.27 4.37 -14.22
N MET A 44 10.67 3.41 -13.49
CA MET A 44 10.61 3.43 -12.04
C MET A 44 11.99 3.42 -11.39
N MET A 45 12.91 2.58 -11.88
CA MET A 45 14.27 2.51 -11.36
C MET A 45 15.06 3.79 -11.65
N HIS A 46 14.86 4.39 -12.80
CA HIS A 46 15.47 5.68 -13.15
C HIS A 46 15.00 6.79 -12.21
N GLU A 47 13.67 6.92 -11.97
CA GLU A 47 13.15 7.89 -11.01
C GLU A 47 13.64 7.61 -9.58
N ALA A 48 13.68 6.34 -9.15
CA ALA A 48 14.18 5.95 -7.85
C ALA A 48 15.68 6.29 -7.66
N SER A 49 16.48 6.15 -8.70
CA SER A 49 17.89 6.57 -8.69
C SER A 49 18.01 8.09 -8.53
N VAL A 50 17.24 8.85 -9.31
CA VAL A 50 17.30 10.32 -9.30
C VAL A 50 16.75 10.91 -8.00
N GLU A 51 15.60 10.45 -7.52
CA GLU A 51 14.91 11.04 -6.37
C GLU A 51 15.41 10.51 -5.02
N LEU A 52 15.71 9.21 -4.96
CA LEU A 52 16.05 8.53 -3.71
C LEU A 52 17.51 8.08 -3.62
N GLY A 53 18.29 8.22 -4.69
CA GLY A 53 19.65 7.66 -4.77
C GLY A 53 19.64 6.13 -4.66
N PHE A 54 18.57 5.48 -5.14
CA PHE A 54 18.43 4.04 -5.11
C PHE A 54 18.97 3.45 -6.41
N GLU A 55 20.25 3.11 -6.43
CA GLU A 55 20.90 2.48 -7.57
C GLU A 55 20.82 0.95 -7.43
N VAL A 56 20.52 0.26 -8.51
CA VAL A 56 20.42 -1.19 -8.55
C VAL A 56 21.56 -1.74 -9.38
N ASP A 57 22.51 -2.38 -8.71
CA ASP A 57 23.61 -3.11 -9.33
C ASP A 57 23.43 -4.61 -9.01
N GLY A 58 22.72 -5.34 -9.85
CA GLY A 58 22.54 -6.79 -9.67
C GLY A 58 21.08 -7.24 -9.57
N LYS A 59 20.87 -8.39 -8.92
CA LYS A 59 19.54 -9.01 -8.79
C LYS A 59 18.63 -8.21 -7.86
N VAL A 60 17.37 -8.06 -8.26
CA VAL A 60 16.30 -7.46 -7.44
C VAL A 60 15.12 -8.40 -7.35
N SER A 61 14.47 -8.40 -6.20
CA SER A 61 13.14 -8.97 -6.01
C SER A 61 12.10 -7.87 -6.19
N VAL A 62 11.05 -8.15 -6.96
CA VAL A 62 9.97 -7.21 -7.23
C VAL A 62 8.65 -7.84 -6.82
N GLU A 63 8.01 -7.24 -5.82
CA GLU A 63 6.69 -7.65 -5.33
C GLU A 63 5.67 -6.62 -5.83
N VAL A 64 4.59 -7.07 -6.47
CA VAL A 64 3.53 -6.20 -7.00
C VAL A 64 2.21 -6.48 -6.29
N PHE A 65 1.63 -5.44 -5.70
CA PHE A 65 0.34 -5.51 -5.00
C PHE A 65 -0.68 -4.68 -5.79
N SER A 66 -1.74 -5.33 -6.28
CA SER A 66 -2.85 -4.64 -6.93
C SER A 66 -3.79 -4.06 -5.87
N LEU A 67 -4.04 -2.76 -5.95
CA LEU A 67 -5.02 -2.07 -5.11
C LEU A 67 -6.30 -1.85 -5.90
N GLN A 68 -7.43 -2.23 -5.32
CA GLN A 68 -8.72 -1.98 -5.97
C GLN A 68 -8.93 -0.47 -6.15
N ALA A 69 -9.33 -0.05 -7.37
CA ALA A 69 -9.63 1.33 -7.76
C ALA A 69 -8.49 2.38 -7.68
N GLN A 70 -7.35 2.11 -7.05
CA GLN A 70 -6.31 3.13 -6.84
C GLN A 70 -5.03 2.93 -7.65
N GLY A 71 -4.82 1.75 -8.22
CA GLY A 71 -3.58 1.43 -8.94
C GLY A 71 -2.84 0.26 -8.33
N MET A 72 -1.55 0.40 -8.07
CA MET A 72 -0.73 -0.66 -7.53
C MET A 72 0.43 -0.15 -6.69
N VAL A 73 0.95 -1.02 -5.84
CA VAL A 73 2.19 -0.82 -5.11
C VAL A 73 3.22 -1.81 -5.64
N VAL A 74 4.39 -1.32 -5.95
CA VAL A 74 5.55 -2.12 -6.34
C VAL A 74 6.61 -1.98 -5.26
N ILE A 75 7.04 -3.09 -4.69
CA ILE A 75 8.14 -3.11 -3.72
C ILE A 75 9.35 -3.71 -4.43
N VAL A 76 10.45 -2.98 -4.43
CA VAL A 76 11.72 -3.42 -5.00
C VAL A 76 12.72 -3.61 -3.87
N THR A 77 13.29 -4.81 -3.78
CA THR A 77 14.29 -5.17 -2.79
C THR A 77 15.58 -5.61 -3.51
N LYS A 78 16.72 -5.00 -3.16
CA LYS A 78 18.04 -5.44 -3.61
C LYS A 78 18.40 -6.74 -2.89
N SER A 79 18.90 -7.72 -3.62
CA SER A 79 19.49 -8.92 -3.02
C SER A 79 20.95 -8.66 -2.71
N ASP A 80 21.29 -8.55 -1.43
CA ASP A 80 22.67 -8.37 -0.96
C ASP A 80 23.42 -9.71 -0.80
N GLU A 81 22.77 -10.84 -1.01
CA GLU A 81 23.37 -12.17 -0.85
C GLU A 81 23.62 -12.81 -2.22
N ILE A 82 24.90 -12.83 -2.58
CA ILE A 82 25.42 -13.76 -3.58
C ILE A 82 25.61 -15.09 -2.84
N GLU A 83 24.60 -15.95 -2.81
CA GLU A 83 24.87 -17.38 -2.69
C GLU A 83 25.32 -17.84 -4.08
N GLU A 84 26.63 -18.08 -4.18
CA GLU A 84 27.27 -18.73 -5.30
C GLU A 84 26.75 -20.16 -5.42
N GLU A 85 25.70 -20.36 -6.22
CA GLU A 85 25.48 -21.61 -6.91
C GLU A 85 25.57 -21.31 -8.41
N GLU A 86 26.63 -21.82 -8.99
CA GLU A 86 26.99 -21.73 -10.39
C GLU A 86 25.87 -22.29 -11.27
N GLU A 87 25.19 -21.40 -11.99
CA GLU A 87 24.66 -21.71 -13.31
C GLU A 87 24.89 -20.53 -14.24
N GLU A 88 25.82 -20.76 -15.20
CA GLU A 88 26.10 -19.89 -16.32
C GLU A 88 24.86 -19.62 -17.14
N PHE A 89 24.25 -18.47 -16.93
CA PHE A 89 23.48 -17.78 -17.96
C PHE A 89 23.71 -16.27 -17.81
N GLN A 90 24.56 -15.75 -18.70
CA GLN A 90 24.62 -14.33 -19.01
C GLN A 90 23.29 -13.93 -19.66
N ASP A 91 22.45 -13.30 -18.90
CA ASP A 91 21.46 -12.32 -19.36
C ASP A 91 20.94 -11.60 -18.12
N ASP A 92 20.75 -10.28 -18.20
CA ASP A 92 20.21 -9.44 -17.14
C ASP A 92 18.78 -9.91 -16.74
N PHE A 93 18.71 -10.95 -15.92
CA PHE A 93 17.43 -11.48 -15.42
C PHE A 93 16.96 -10.69 -14.21
N ILE A 94 15.94 -9.88 -14.42
CA ILE A 94 15.07 -9.39 -13.34
C ILE A 94 14.18 -10.58 -12.95
N SER A 95 14.47 -11.22 -11.82
CA SER A 95 13.56 -12.20 -11.24
C SER A 95 12.37 -11.45 -10.62
N MET A 96 11.24 -11.44 -11.31
CA MET A 96 10.02 -10.82 -10.84
C MET A 96 9.14 -11.88 -10.17
N GLU A 97 9.16 -11.94 -8.86
CA GLU A 97 8.19 -12.71 -8.08
C GLU A 97 6.94 -11.87 -7.89
N VAL A 98 5.91 -12.15 -8.67
CA VAL A 98 4.63 -11.46 -8.58
C VAL A 98 3.77 -12.18 -7.57
N ILE A 99 3.66 -11.63 -6.36
CA ILE A 99 2.71 -12.09 -5.36
C ILE A 99 1.39 -11.38 -5.61
N LEU A 100 0.44 -12.11 -6.20
CA LEU A 100 -0.96 -11.68 -6.32
C LEU A 100 -1.63 -11.78 -4.95
N ASP A 101 -1.62 -10.69 -4.21
CA ASP A 101 -2.56 -10.54 -3.11
C ASP A 101 -3.76 -9.73 -3.62
N GLU A 102 -4.78 -10.43 -4.14
CA GLU A 102 -6.10 -9.85 -4.35
C GLU A 102 -6.72 -9.61 -2.98
N ASN A 103 -6.32 -8.50 -2.35
CA ASN A 103 -6.91 -8.10 -1.08
C ASN A 103 -8.38 -7.77 -1.31
N GLU A 104 -9.27 -8.72 -1.02
CA GLU A 104 -10.72 -8.50 -0.94
C GLU A 104 -11.08 -7.51 0.18
N HIS A 105 -10.11 -7.18 1.04
CA HIS A 105 -10.29 -6.33 2.20
C HIS A 105 -9.67 -4.94 1.99
N ILE A 106 -10.41 -3.93 2.38
CA ILE A 106 -9.92 -2.55 2.41
C ILE A 106 -9.05 -2.39 3.65
N LEU A 107 -7.73 -2.34 3.47
CA LEU A 107 -6.75 -2.27 4.55
C LEU A 107 -5.79 -1.11 4.33
N TYR A 108 -5.78 -0.17 5.27
CA TYR A 108 -4.93 1.01 5.24
C TYR A 108 -4.02 1.07 6.47
N GLU A 109 -2.82 1.58 6.28
CA GLU A 109 -1.83 1.79 7.32
C GLU A 109 -1.66 3.28 7.64
N PHE A 110 -1.48 3.58 8.93
CA PHE A 110 -1.35 4.94 9.47
C PHE A 110 -0.16 4.99 10.41
N SER A 111 0.68 6.00 10.24
CA SER A 111 1.88 6.18 11.05
C SER A 111 1.57 6.79 12.42
N THR A 112 0.50 7.59 12.53
CA THR A 112 0.15 8.29 13.78
C THR A 112 -1.31 8.10 14.16
N LEU A 113 -1.60 8.25 15.46
CA LEU A 113 -2.97 8.27 15.96
C LEU A 113 -3.71 9.54 15.53
N ASP A 114 -2.99 10.64 15.34
CA ASP A 114 -3.59 11.91 14.92
C ASP A 114 -4.21 11.82 13.53
N ASP A 115 -3.55 11.11 12.60
CA ASP A 115 -4.09 10.85 11.26
C ASP A 115 -5.40 10.05 11.33
N LEU A 116 -5.46 9.06 12.22
CA LEU A 116 -6.68 8.28 12.45
C LEU A 116 -7.81 9.11 13.06
N ILE A 117 -7.50 10.05 13.94
CA ILE A 117 -8.49 10.96 14.54
C ILE A 117 -9.06 11.89 13.47
N LEU A 118 -8.19 12.50 12.65
CA LEU A 118 -8.62 13.36 11.54
C LEU A 118 -9.45 12.59 10.51
N LEU A 119 -9.04 11.38 10.17
CA LEU A 119 -9.83 10.49 9.33
C LEU A 119 -11.19 10.20 9.95
N ALA A 120 -11.26 9.94 11.26
CA ALA A 120 -12.53 9.65 11.94
C ALA A 120 -13.49 10.82 11.88
N GLU A 121 -13.02 12.06 12.08
CA GLU A 121 -13.84 13.27 11.90
C GLU A 121 -14.41 13.35 10.49
N LYS A 122 -13.58 13.12 9.49
CA LYS A 122 -13.98 13.16 8.07
C LYS A 122 -15.00 12.07 7.75
N MET A 123 -14.74 10.83 8.16
CA MET A 123 -15.60 9.68 7.89
C MET A 123 -16.96 9.78 8.58
N ILE A 124 -17.02 10.30 9.82
CA ILE A 124 -18.28 10.57 10.51
C ILE A 124 -19.13 11.58 9.74
N SER A 125 -18.53 12.63 9.17
CA SER A 125 -19.26 13.60 8.34
C SER A 125 -19.88 12.95 7.10
N CYS A 126 -19.32 11.84 6.64
CA CYS A 126 -19.82 11.02 5.54
C CYS A 126 -20.73 9.85 6.01
N HIS A 127 -21.09 9.81 7.29
CA HIS A 127 -21.93 8.75 7.91
C HIS A 127 -21.28 7.36 7.88
N VAL A 128 -19.96 7.28 7.85
CA VAL A 128 -19.19 6.04 7.99
C VAL A 128 -18.73 5.94 9.44
N THR A 129 -19.08 4.83 10.10
CA THR A 129 -18.75 4.60 11.52
C THR A 129 -18.01 3.28 11.73
N GLY A 130 -17.91 2.46 10.72
CA GLY A 130 -17.41 1.08 10.75
C GLY A 130 -15.91 0.96 10.96
N GLY A 131 -15.40 -0.19 10.56
CA GLY A 131 -13.98 -0.54 10.57
C GLY A 131 -13.51 -1.22 11.85
N ARG A 132 -12.36 -1.89 11.73
CA ARG A 132 -11.61 -2.54 12.81
C ARG A 132 -10.20 -1.97 12.85
N LEU A 133 -9.69 -1.68 14.04
CA LEU A 133 -8.38 -1.07 14.24
C LEU A 133 -7.42 -2.06 14.88
N PHE A 134 -6.25 -2.18 14.28
CA PHE A 134 -5.14 -3.01 14.75
C PHE A 134 -3.88 -2.18 14.92
N SER A 135 -2.93 -2.69 15.69
CA SER A 135 -1.57 -2.17 15.79
C SER A 135 -0.57 -3.29 15.58
N PHE A 136 0.43 -3.06 14.74
CA PHE A 136 1.53 -3.98 14.48
C PHE A 136 2.80 -3.19 14.11
N GLU A 137 3.95 -3.54 14.70
CA GLU A 137 5.25 -2.89 14.46
C GLU A 137 5.19 -1.36 14.51
N ASN A 138 4.54 -0.81 15.52
CA ASN A 138 4.38 0.64 15.74
C ASN A 138 3.59 1.38 14.64
N THR A 139 2.83 0.66 13.83
CA THR A 139 1.95 1.16 12.79
C THR A 139 0.51 0.77 13.12
N PHE A 140 -0.44 1.63 12.81
CA PHE A 140 -1.86 1.35 12.94
C PHE A 140 -2.41 0.85 11.62
N TYR A 141 -3.34 -0.10 11.67
CA TYR A 141 -3.99 -0.69 10.51
C TYR A 141 -5.50 -0.62 10.68
N LEU A 142 -6.16 0.02 9.74
CA LEU A 142 -7.61 0.14 9.73
C LEU A 142 -8.16 -0.73 8.60
N LYS A 143 -9.01 -1.70 8.97
CA LYS A 143 -9.66 -2.62 8.05
C LYS A 143 -11.13 -2.27 7.92
N PHE A 144 -11.63 -2.26 6.68
CA PHE A 144 -13.05 -2.16 6.37
C PHE A 144 -13.51 -3.34 5.53
N GLU A 145 -14.80 -3.66 5.69
CA GLU A 145 -15.53 -4.53 4.77
C GLU A 145 -16.33 -3.68 3.78
N GLU A 146 -16.64 -4.21 2.61
CA GLU A 146 -17.37 -3.45 1.58
C GLU A 146 -18.72 -2.88 2.05
N HIS A 147 -19.43 -3.60 2.90
CA HIS A 147 -20.73 -3.16 3.41
C HIS A 147 -20.63 -1.97 4.39
N GLU A 148 -19.43 -1.62 4.86
CA GLU A 148 -19.18 -0.53 5.81
C GLU A 148 -18.92 0.83 5.15
N LEU A 149 -18.86 0.89 3.82
CA LEU A 149 -18.67 2.14 3.07
C LEU A 149 -19.84 3.14 3.22
N GLY A 150 -20.95 2.69 3.76
CA GLY A 150 -22.14 3.50 3.94
C GLY A 150 -22.79 3.87 2.61
N LYS A 151 -22.90 5.18 2.34
CA LYS A 151 -23.47 5.71 1.09
C LYS A 151 -22.41 6.21 0.13
N LEU A 152 -21.14 6.10 0.50
CA LEU A 152 -20.04 6.51 -0.36
C LEU A 152 -19.84 5.49 -1.48
N ASP A 153 -19.52 5.97 -2.67
CA ASP A 153 -18.96 5.13 -3.71
C ASP A 153 -17.51 4.75 -3.35
N ARG A 154 -17.03 3.69 -3.95
CA ARG A 154 -15.69 3.15 -3.65
C ARG A 154 -14.58 4.17 -3.89
N GLU A 155 -14.63 4.90 -4.99
CA GLU A 155 -13.58 5.86 -5.37
C GLU A 155 -13.47 6.97 -4.34
N THR A 156 -14.59 7.57 -3.95
CA THR A 156 -14.64 8.60 -2.90
C THR A 156 -14.15 8.07 -1.56
N PHE A 157 -14.55 6.84 -1.19
CA PHE A 157 -14.10 6.21 0.05
C PHE A 157 -12.59 6.02 0.09
N TYR A 158 -12.01 5.47 -0.97
CA TYR A 158 -10.56 5.29 -1.09
C TYR A 158 -9.80 6.62 -1.15
N ALA A 159 -10.33 7.63 -1.82
CA ALA A 159 -9.73 8.96 -1.87
C ALA A 159 -9.63 9.58 -0.47
N ILE A 160 -10.68 9.46 0.35
CA ILE A 160 -10.65 9.93 1.74
C ILE A 160 -9.61 9.15 2.56
N LEU A 161 -9.55 7.82 2.45
CA LEU A 161 -8.55 7.05 3.18
C LEU A 161 -7.11 7.44 2.80
N ALA A 162 -6.87 7.65 1.50
CA ALA A 162 -5.56 7.99 0.97
C ALA A 162 -5.08 9.41 1.36
N GLU A 163 -6.00 10.29 1.78
CA GLU A 163 -5.64 11.62 2.31
C GLU A 163 -4.91 11.53 3.66
N TYR A 164 -5.22 10.51 4.47
CA TYR A 164 -4.72 10.39 5.85
C TYR A 164 -3.80 9.19 6.06
N GLY A 165 -3.85 8.18 5.19
CA GLY A 165 -3.07 6.95 5.31
C GLY A 165 -2.63 6.39 3.98
N ASN A 166 -1.93 5.27 4.03
CA ASN A 166 -1.48 4.56 2.83
C ASN A 166 -2.16 3.18 2.75
N PRO A 167 -2.44 2.69 1.54
CA PRO A 167 -2.85 1.30 1.38
C PRO A 167 -1.78 0.37 1.96
N SER A 168 -2.21 -0.61 2.76
CA SER A 168 -1.28 -1.55 3.36
C SER A 168 -0.77 -2.55 2.32
N THR A 169 0.54 -2.80 2.36
CA THR A 169 1.17 -3.89 1.62
C THR A 169 1.24 -5.19 2.42
N ARG A 170 0.80 -5.15 3.69
CA ARG A 170 0.73 -6.32 4.54
C ARG A 170 -0.63 -6.98 4.46
N THR A 171 -0.66 -8.30 4.52
CA THR A 171 -1.92 -9.04 4.54
C THR A 171 -2.61 -8.90 5.89
N ILE A 172 -3.94 -8.88 5.90
CA ILE A 172 -4.73 -8.84 7.13
C ILE A 172 -4.43 -10.06 8.03
N TYR A 173 -4.14 -11.20 7.44
CA TYR A 173 -3.80 -12.43 8.18
C TYR A 173 -2.55 -12.25 9.04
N ARG A 174 -1.50 -11.61 8.51
CA ARG A 174 -0.29 -11.30 9.26
C ARG A 174 -0.55 -10.33 10.41
N ILE A 175 -1.42 -9.34 10.19
CA ILE A 175 -1.80 -8.37 11.22
C ILE A 175 -2.63 -9.02 12.32
N ILE A 176 -3.54 -9.94 11.98
CA ILE A 176 -4.32 -10.69 12.98
C ILE A 176 -3.43 -11.64 13.78
N GLU A 177 -2.46 -12.30 13.14
CA GLU A 177 -1.60 -13.30 13.78
C GLU A 177 -0.56 -12.68 14.72
N TYR A 178 0.07 -11.57 14.30
CA TYR A 178 1.20 -10.96 15.01
C TYR A 178 0.92 -9.59 15.61
N GLY A 179 -0.15 -8.95 15.21
CA GLY A 179 -0.56 -7.64 15.69
C GLY A 179 -1.49 -7.73 16.91
N LYS A 180 -1.91 -6.56 17.34
CA LYS A 180 -2.88 -6.41 18.44
C LYS A 180 -4.12 -5.73 17.89
N GLU A 181 -5.29 -6.35 18.05
CA GLU A 181 -6.57 -5.70 17.80
C GLU A 181 -6.85 -4.68 18.90
N LEU A 182 -7.01 -3.41 18.54
CA LEU A 182 -7.29 -2.31 19.45
C LEU A 182 -8.79 -2.03 19.55
N ILE A 183 -9.49 -2.08 18.41
CA ILE A 183 -10.95 -1.86 18.32
C ILE A 183 -11.52 -2.89 17.35
N SER A 184 -12.40 -3.74 17.82
CA SER A 184 -12.98 -4.84 17.05
C SER A 184 -14.18 -4.47 16.19
N GLU A 185 -14.84 -3.35 16.49
CA GLU A 185 -16.04 -2.90 15.77
C GLU A 185 -16.17 -1.39 15.83
N LYS A 186 -16.70 -0.80 14.76
CA LYS A 186 -17.00 0.65 14.67
C LYS A 186 -15.81 1.52 15.08
N ALA A 187 -14.62 1.20 14.58
CA ALA A 187 -13.40 1.89 14.94
C ALA A 187 -13.46 3.39 14.70
N ILE A 188 -14.02 3.81 13.56
CA ILE A 188 -14.23 5.24 13.24
C ILE A 188 -15.14 5.91 14.27
N GLY A 189 -16.28 5.29 14.59
CA GLY A 189 -17.21 5.85 15.58
C GLY A 189 -16.60 5.96 16.96
N GLN A 190 -15.84 4.95 17.40
CA GLN A 190 -15.19 4.96 18.71
C GLN A 190 -14.05 5.99 18.79
N LEU A 191 -13.21 6.08 17.75
CA LEU A 191 -12.15 7.10 17.67
C LEU A 191 -12.75 8.52 17.77
N HIS A 192 -13.78 8.81 16.99
CA HIS A 192 -14.43 10.10 17.02
C HIS A 192 -15.04 10.41 18.40
N PHE A 193 -15.77 9.46 19.00
CA PHE A 193 -16.38 9.66 20.32
C PHE A 193 -15.34 9.96 21.40
N TYR A 194 -14.25 9.19 21.46
CA TYR A 194 -13.27 9.34 22.54
C TYR A 194 -12.33 10.52 22.36
N PHE A 195 -11.95 10.84 21.14
CA PHE A 195 -10.91 11.84 20.88
C PHE A 195 -11.43 13.18 20.38
N VAL A 196 -12.65 13.24 19.85
CA VAL A 196 -13.26 14.46 19.33
C VAL A 196 -14.38 14.94 20.26
N GLU A 197 -15.45 14.15 20.43
CA GLU A 197 -16.62 14.59 21.21
C GLU A 197 -16.30 14.78 22.71
N LYS A 198 -15.60 13.84 23.33
CA LYS A 198 -15.22 13.97 24.75
C LYS A 198 -14.26 15.13 25.03
N LYS A 199 -13.36 15.47 24.09
CA LYS A 199 -12.50 16.65 24.22
C LYS A 199 -13.26 17.97 24.17
N ALA A 200 -14.34 18.03 23.38
CA ALA A 200 -15.17 19.23 23.26
C ALA A 200 -16.07 19.49 24.51
N SER A 201 -16.19 18.50 25.40
CA SER A 201 -17.05 18.56 26.59
C SER A 201 -16.28 18.92 27.88
N HIS A 202 -15.00 19.24 27.80
CA HIS A 202 -14.11 19.69 28.87
C HIS A 202 -13.49 21.03 28.53
#